data_e25a16068adcb249d2a8b60252f54673
#
_entry.id   e25a16068adcb249d2a8b60252f54673
#
_cell.length_a   1.000
_cell.length_b   1.000
_cell.length_c   1.000
_cell.angle_alpha   90.00
_cell.angle_beta   90.00
_cell.angle_gamma   90.00
#
_symmetry.space_group_name_H-M   'P 1'
#
loop_
_entity.id
_entity.type
_entity.pdbx_description
1 polymer ?
#
loop_
_entity_poly.entity_id
_entity_poly.type
_entity_poly.pdbx_seq_one_letter_code
_entity_poly.pdbx_strand_id
1 'polypeptide(L)'
;LVDCGGAINSGQQVFVVRAALRHLVSWVAGGERPPAAPPVELDDDEVVPGDLGIGRGGVRTPAVEAPVERLVGAPYPQSAPFCMLLGRTEEVAEEQLRQRWSGRDEYLRAYEEATDRLIAEGFLLADDRAEILADARPERISW
;
A
#
# COMPACT_ATOMS: atom_id res chain seq x y z
N LEU A 1 -1.43 -11.71 24.03
CA LEU A 1 -1.32 -11.34 22.62
C LEU A 1 -2.71 -11.55 21.96
N VAL A 2 -3.18 -10.56 21.21
CA VAL A 2 -4.43 -10.69 20.43
C VAL A 2 -4.11 -11.51 19.18
N ASP A 3 -4.81 -12.63 18.99
CA ASP A 3 -4.69 -13.44 17.78
C ASP A 3 -5.71 -12.96 16.74
N CYS A 4 -5.20 -12.50 15.59
CA CYS A 4 -6.00 -12.06 14.46
C CYS A 4 -6.20 -13.14 13.38
N GLY A 5 -5.74 -14.36 13.60
CA GLY A 5 -5.89 -15.49 12.67
C GLY A 5 -4.82 -15.50 11.56
N GLY A 6 -3.90 -14.54 11.56
CA GLY A 6 -2.82 -14.44 10.57
C GLY A 6 -2.21 -13.04 10.51
N ALA A 7 -1.46 -12.76 9.44
CA ALA A 7 -0.80 -11.48 9.25
C ALA A 7 -1.81 -10.33 9.07
N ILE A 8 -1.71 -9.31 9.90
CA ILE A 8 -2.51 -8.08 9.74
C ILE A 8 -2.06 -7.31 8.50
N ASN A 9 -2.91 -6.38 8.04
CA ASN A 9 -2.58 -5.52 6.90
C ASN A 9 -1.33 -4.70 7.19
N SER A 10 -0.26 -4.97 6.45
CA SER A 10 1.04 -4.30 6.53
C SER A 10 1.18 -3.15 5.54
N GLY A 11 0.06 -2.61 5.05
CA GLY A 11 0.06 -1.46 4.13
C GLY A 11 0.79 -0.25 4.70
N GLN A 12 1.29 0.57 3.82
CA GLN A 12 2.22 1.69 4.09
C GLN A 12 1.48 2.98 4.48
N GLN A 13 0.30 2.89 5.12
CA GLN A 13 -0.49 4.06 5.48
C GLN A 13 0.24 5.00 6.44
N VAL A 14 1.19 4.52 7.23
CA VAL A 14 1.99 5.34 8.14
C VAL A 14 2.75 6.43 7.39
N PHE A 15 3.35 6.12 6.25
CA PHE A 15 4.11 7.07 5.44
C PHE A 15 3.19 8.12 4.79
N VAL A 16 2.02 7.68 4.30
CA VAL A 16 1.01 8.59 3.75
C VAL A 16 0.49 9.54 4.83
N VAL A 17 0.26 9.05 6.05
CA VAL A 17 -0.18 9.87 7.18
C VAL A 17 0.89 10.87 7.58
N ARG A 18 2.19 10.49 7.61
CA ARG A 18 3.31 11.43 7.86
C ARG A 18 3.31 12.58 6.85
N ALA A 19 3.17 12.26 5.56
CA ALA A 19 3.11 13.26 4.49
C ALA A 19 1.88 14.17 4.64
N ALA A 20 0.71 13.58 4.86
CA ALA A 20 -0.55 14.32 5.07
C ALA A 20 -0.46 15.29 6.26
N LEU A 21 0.11 14.87 7.39
CA LEU A 21 0.31 15.72 8.55
C LEU A 21 1.28 16.87 8.26
N ARG A 22 2.38 16.61 7.56
CA ARG A 22 3.32 17.67 7.14
C ARG A 22 2.62 18.70 6.25
N HIS A 23 1.86 18.26 5.26
CA HIS A 23 1.09 19.15 4.39
C HIS A 23 0.04 19.94 5.17
N LEU A 24 -0.68 19.30 6.10
CA LEU A 24 -1.68 19.97 6.93
C LEU A 24 -1.05 21.10 7.77
N VAL A 25 0.08 20.83 8.42
CA VAL A 25 0.81 21.85 9.19
C VAL A 25 1.25 23.02 8.32
N SER A 26 1.81 22.72 7.14
CA SER A 26 2.20 23.75 6.19
C SER A 26 1.03 24.60 5.73
N TRP A 27 -0.10 23.95 5.38
CA TRP A 27 -1.29 24.64 4.90
C TRP A 27 -1.92 25.56 5.95
N VAL A 28 -2.03 25.09 7.20
CA VAL A 28 -2.53 25.91 8.31
C VAL A 28 -1.62 27.11 8.58
N ALA A 29 -0.33 26.98 8.32
CA ALA A 29 0.64 28.09 8.41
C ALA A 29 0.64 29.03 7.19
N GLY A 30 -0.31 28.89 6.25
CA GLY A 30 -0.44 29.74 5.07
C GLY A 30 0.31 29.23 3.83
N GLY A 31 0.80 27.98 3.85
CA GLY A 31 1.39 27.32 2.69
C GLY A 31 0.35 26.77 1.69
N GLU A 32 0.83 26.00 0.74
CA GLU A 32 -0.02 25.42 -0.30
C GLU A 32 -0.99 24.36 0.23
N ARG A 33 -2.09 24.19 -0.49
CA ARG A 33 -3.07 23.13 -0.22
C ARG A 33 -2.43 21.75 -0.43
N PRO A 34 -2.71 20.76 0.44
CA PRO A 34 -2.26 19.37 0.24
C PRO A 34 -2.65 18.81 -1.13
N PRO A 35 -1.85 17.91 -1.72
CA PRO A 35 -2.23 17.20 -2.93
C PRO A 35 -3.49 16.37 -2.72
N ALA A 36 -4.25 16.14 -3.79
CA ALA A 36 -5.45 15.30 -3.79
C ALA A 36 -5.24 14.12 -4.72
N ALA A 37 -5.45 12.91 -4.20
CA ALA A 37 -5.47 11.71 -5.00
C ALA A 37 -6.85 11.51 -5.67
N PRO A 38 -6.92 10.75 -6.78
CA PRO A 38 -8.20 10.26 -7.28
C PRO A 38 -8.94 9.50 -6.16
N PRO A 39 -10.28 9.61 -6.07
CA PRO A 39 -11.04 8.83 -5.10
C PRO A 39 -10.88 7.33 -5.35
N VAL A 40 -11.09 6.51 -4.32
CA VAL A 40 -11.26 5.07 -4.49
C VAL A 40 -12.51 4.85 -5.34
N GLU A 41 -12.40 3.98 -6.35
CA GLU A 41 -13.55 3.66 -7.21
C GLU A 41 -14.53 2.76 -6.46
N LEU A 42 -15.81 3.16 -6.50
CA LEU A 42 -16.90 2.41 -5.88
C LEU A 42 -17.95 2.06 -6.94
N ASP A 43 -18.56 0.89 -6.79
CA ASP A 43 -19.73 0.43 -7.52
C ASP A 43 -20.74 -0.09 -6.49
N ASP A 44 -21.94 0.50 -6.40
CA ASP A 44 -22.93 0.21 -5.39
C ASP A 44 -22.36 0.17 -3.93
N ASP A 45 -21.53 1.16 -3.58
CA ASP A 45 -20.82 1.27 -2.29
C ASP A 45 -19.76 0.18 -2.03
N GLU A 46 -19.49 -0.70 -2.98
CA GLU A 46 -18.40 -1.66 -2.91
C GLU A 46 -17.15 -1.17 -3.64
N VAL A 47 -15.97 -1.45 -3.09
CA VAL A 47 -14.70 -1.09 -3.72
C VAL A 47 -14.51 -1.91 -5.01
N VAL A 48 -14.35 -1.21 -6.14
CA VAL A 48 -14.08 -1.85 -7.43
C VAL A 48 -12.71 -2.53 -7.39
N PRO A 49 -12.64 -3.87 -7.53
CA PRO A 49 -11.39 -4.59 -7.51
C PRO A 49 -10.58 -4.32 -8.78
N GLY A 50 -9.32 -4.03 -8.60
CA GLY A 50 -8.30 -3.99 -9.64
C GLY A 50 -7.54 -5.31 -9.71
N ASP A 51 -6.29 -5.20 -10.12
CA ASP A 51 -5.36 -6.31 -10.20
C ASP A 51 -5.14 -6.97 -8.82
N LEU A 52 -5.07 -8.28 -8.77
CA LEU A 52 -4.98 -9.09 -7.54
C LEU A 52 -6.08 -8.80 -6.50
N GLY A 53 -7.22 -8.21 -6.91
CA GLY A 53 -8.30 -7.86 -6.00
C GLY A 53 -8.01 -6.64 -5.11
N ILE A 54 -6.98 -5.87 -5.43
CA ILE A 54 -6.66 -4.61 -4.76
C ILE A 54 -7.57 -3.51 -5.33
N GLY A 55 -8.13 -2.66 -4.47
CA GLY A 55 -9.02 -1.56 -4.90
C GLY A 55 -8.36 -0.61 -5.90
N ARG A 56 -9.18 -0.03 -6.79
CA ARG A 56 -8.76 1.00 -7.74
C ARG A 56 -8.86 2.38 -7.14
N GLY A 57 -8.07 3.33 -7.66
CA GLY A 57 -8.03 4.71 -7.18
C GLY A 57 -7.30 4.87 -5.83
N GLY A 58 -7.50 6.01 -5.17
CA GLY A 58 -6.82 6.36 -3.94
C GLY A 58 -5.31 6.60 -4.09
N VAL A 59 -4.63 6.74 -2.95
CA VAL A 59 -3.17 6.78 -2.92
C VAL A 59 -2.63 5.36 -3.05
N ARG A 60 -1.95 5.09 -4.16
CA ARG A 60 -1.41 3.76 -4.46
C ARG A 60 0.05 3.67 -4.02
N THR A 61 0.26 3.29 -2.76
CA THR A 61 1.60 3.09 -2.21
C THR A 61 2.40 2.04 -2.98
N PRO A 62 3.74 1.99 -2.88
CA PRO A 62 4.56 1.00 -3.58
C PRO A 62 4.12 -0.44 -3.34
N ALA A 63 3.70 -0.79 -2.12
CA ALA A 63 3.17 -2.12 -1.81
C ALA A 63 1.85 -2.45 -2.52
N VAL A 64 1.09 -1.43 -2.95
CA VAL A 64 -0.16 -1.54 -3.70
C VAL A 64 0.08 -1.51 -5.22
N GLU A 65 1.04 -0.71 -5.68
CA GLU A 65 1.35 -0.53 -7.11
C GLU A 65 2.21 -1.65 -7.67
N ALA A 66 3.18 -2.12 -6.87
CA ALA A 66 4.03 -3.26 -7.17
C ALA A 66 3.77 -4.42 -6.18
N PRO A 67 2.56 -5.03 -6.21
CA PRO A 67 2.17 -5.99 -5.19
C PRO A 67 2.85 -7.35 -5.37
N VAL A 68 3.25 -7.93 -4.24
CA VAL A 68 3.62 -9.34 -4.10
C VAL A 68 2.80 -10.03 -3.01
N GLU A 69 1.98 -9.24 -2.32
CA GLU A 69 1.00 -9.64 -1.32
C GLU A 69 -0.30 -8.88 -1.59
N ARG A 70 -1.44 -9.42 -1.15
CA ARG A 70 -2.73 -8.76 -1.23
C ARG A 70 -3.09 -8.14 0.11
N LEU A 71 -3.17 -6.82 0.15
CA LEU A 71 -3.57 -6.05 1.31
C LEU A 71 -5.09 -5.89 1.32
N VAL A 72 -5.75 -6.45 2.32
CA VAL A 72 -7.20 -6.49 2.43
C VAL A 72 -7.66 -5.69 3.64
N GLY A 73 -8.64 -4.80 3.46
CA GLY A 73 -9.18 -3.97 4.54
C GLY A 73 -10.03 -4.74 5.56
N ALA A 74 -10.61 -5.89 5.17
CA ALA A 74 -11.38 -6.74 6.07
C ALA A 74 -10.47 -7.69 6.88
N PRO A 75 -10.81 -8.01 8.14
CA PRO A 75 -10.04 -8.96 8.95
C PRO A 75 -10.22 -10.40 8.47
N TYR A 76 -9.46 -11.33 9.06
CA TYR A 76 -9.76 -12.77 8.91
C TYR A 76 -11.12 -13.11 9.52
N PRO A 77 -11.87 -14.06 8.92
CA PRO A 77 -13.09 -14.59 9.50
C PRO A 77 -12.81 -15.10 10.93
N GLN A 78 -13.73 -14.81 11.86
CA GLN A 78 -13.65 -15.25 13.27
C GLN A 78 -12.47 -14.67 14.08
N SER A 79 -11.81 -13.62 13.60
CA SER A 79 -10.79 -12.89 14.36
C SER A 79 -11.40 -12.13 15.55
N ALA A 80 -10.56 -11.80 16.54
CA ALA A 80 -11.00 -10.99 17.67
C ALA A 80 -11.55 -9.62 17.21
N PRO A 81 -12.54 -9.02 17.93
CA PRO A 81 -13.18 -7.76 17.51
C PRO A 81 -12.19 -6.62 17.23
N PHE A 82 -11.08 -6.52 17.97
CA PHE A 82 -10.04 -5.53 17.74
C PHE A 82 -9.38 -5.67 16.36
N CYS A 83 -9.29 -6.88 15.83
CA CYS A 83 -8.69 -7.16 14.52
C CYS A 83 -9.52 -6.62 13.36
N MET A 84 -10.80 -6.26 13.59
CA MET A 84 -11.64 -5.62 12.57
C MET A 84 -11.07 -4.30 12.07
N LEU A 85 -10.22 -3.64 12.88
CA LEU A 85 -9.58 -2.37 12.52
C LEU A 85 -8.26 -2.54 11.76
N LEU A 86 -7.73 -3.77 11.70
CA LEU A 86 -6.37 -4.02 11.24
C LEU A 86 -6.29 -4.63 9.84
N GLY A 87 -7.41 -5.13 9.30
CA GLY A 87 -7.42 -5.83 8.02
C GLY A 87 -6.52 -7.07 8.04
N ARG A 88 -6.11 -7.55 6.88
CA ARG A 88 -5.22 -8.71 6.73
C ARG A 88 -4.31 -8.59 5.53
N THR A 89 -3.20 -9.32 5.58
CA THR A 89 -2.30 -9.54 4.44
C THR A 89 -2.46 -10.98 3.96
N GLU A 90 -2.69 -11.16 2.68
CA GLU A 90 -2.83 -12.47 2.04
C GLU A 90 -1.65 -12.69 1.07
N GLU A 91 -1.15 -13.92 1.04
CA GLU A 91 -0.13 -14.30 0.08
C GLU A 91 -0.72 -14.39 -1.34
N VAL A 92 0.01 -13.87 -2.31
CA VAL A 92 -0.27 -14.10 -3.73
C VAL A 92 0.41 -15.39 -4.16
N ALA A 93 -0.31 -16.24 -4.90
CA ALA A 93 0.24 -17.48 -5.41
C ALA A 93 1.43 -17.24 -6.36
N GLU A 94 2.45 -18.10 -6.29
CA GLU A 94 3.66 -17.97 -7.10
C GLU A 94 3.37 -17.88 -8.60
N GLU A 95 2.38 -18.63 -9.09
CA GLU A 95 1.98 -18.59 -10.49
C GLU A 95 1.49 -17.20 -10.92
N GLN A 96 0.71 -16.52 -10.08
CA GLN A 96 0.24 -15.15 -10.34
C GLN A 96 1.40 -14.15 -10.30
N LEU A 97 2.35 -14.34 -9.38
CA LEU A 97 3.56 -13.51 -9.31
C LEU A 97 4.44 -13.70 -10.56
N ARG A 98 4.57 -14.94 -11.09
CA ARG A 98 5.30 -15.23 -12.32
C ARG A 98 4.66 -14.61 -13.57
N GLN A 99 3.34 -14.47 -13.59
CA GLN A 99 2.64 -13.77 -14.67
C GLN A 99 2.87 -12.26 -14.63
N ARG A 100 3.11 -11.70 -13.45
CA ARG A 100 3.28 -10.27 -13.23
C ARG A 100 4.72 -9.81 -13.33
N TRP A 101 5.66 -10.59 -12.79
CA TRP A 101 7.05 -10.21 -12.64
C TRP A 101 7.95 -11.21 -13.37
N SER A 102 8.77 -10.72 -14.29
CA SER A 102 9.77 -11.57 -14.98
C SER A 102 10.89 -12.00 -14.04
N GLY A 103 11.07 -11.29 -12.92
CA GLY A 103 12.07 -11.59 -11.90
C GLY A 103 12.13 -10.50 -10.83
N ARG A 104 12.99 -10.75 -9.87
CA ARG A 104 13.21 -9.88 -8.70
C ARG A 104 13.58 -8.45 -9.08
N ASP A 105 14.43 -8.27 -10.08
CA ASP A 105 14.93 -6.94 -10.48
C ASP A 105 13.83 -6.08 -11.10
N GLU A 106 12.89 -6.68 -11.83
CA GLU A 106 11.74 -5.96 -12.38
C GLU A 106 10.82 -5.47 -11.25
N TYR A 107 10.52 -6.35 -10.30
CA TYR A 107 9.74 -5.99 -9.13
C TYR A 107 10.37 -4.83 -8.33
N LEU A 108 11.66 -4.94 -8.00
CA LEU A 108 12.35 -3.91 -7.21
C LEU A 108 12.37 -2.57 -7.95
N ARG A 109 12.58 -2.56 -9.26
CA ARG A 109 12.52 -1.36 -10.07
C ARG A 109 11.12 -0.74 -10.06
N ALA A 110 10.07 -1.53 -10.26
CA ALA A 110 8.69 -1.04 -10.22
C ALA A 110 8.33 -0.48 -8.84
N TYR A 111 8.81 -1.10 -7.76
CA TYR A 111 8.61 -0.65 -6.39
C TYR A 111 9.32 0.68 -6.13
N GLU A 112 10.56 0.84 -6.59
CA GLU A 112 11.33 2.08 -6.50
C GLU A 112 10.69 3.21 -7.31
N GLU A 113 10.29 2.94 -8.56
CA GLU A 113 9.61 3.90 -9.43
C GLU A 113 8.28 4.38 -8.81
N ALA A 114 7.51 3.48 -8.20
CA ALA A 114 6.28 3.84 -7.47
C ALA A 114 6.57 4.72 -6.25
N THR A 115 7.66 4.42 -5.52
CA THR A 115 8.11 5.23 -4.38
C THR A 115 8.46 6.64 -4.82
N ASP A 116 9.31 6.77 -5.83
CA ASP A 116 9.80 8.06 -6.31
C ASP A 116 8.68 8.91 -6.93
N ARG A 117 7.75 8.29 -7.64
CA ARG A 117 6.55 8.94 -8.16
C ARG A 117 5.69 9.54 -7.04
N LEU A 118 5.38 8.77 -6.00
CA LEU A 118 4.55 9.26 -4.89
C LEU A 118 5.24 10.33 -4.05
N ILE A 119 6.58 10.31 -3.96
CA ILE A 119 7.36 11.40 -3.36
C ILE A 119 7.20 12.67 -4.21
N ALA A 120 7.36 12.56 -5.52
CA ALA A 120 7.20 13.70 -6.43
C ALA A 120 5.78 14.28 -6.42
N GLU A 121 4.75 13.43 -6.25
CA GLU A 121 3.35 13.84 -6.12
C GLU A 121 3.00 14.37 -4.72
N GLY A 122 3.88 14.25 -3.73
CA GLY A 122 3.70 14.73 -2.37
C GLY A 122 2.90 13.80 -1.45
N PHE A 123 2.62 12.56 -1.84
CA PHE A 123 1.93 11.58 -1.00
C PHE A 123 2.87 10.81 -0.06
N LEU A 124 4.18 10.86 -0.32
CA LEU A 124 5.22 10.31 0.54
C LEU A 124 6.30 11.38 0.78
N LEU A 125 7.04 11.24 1.87
CA LEU A 125 8.15 12.14 2.18
C LEU A 125 9.47 11.57 1.64
N ALA A 126 10.33 12.43 1.09
CA ALA A 126 11.68 12.03 0.66
C ALA A 126 12.51 11.47 1.84
N ASP A 127 12.28 11.98 3.04
CA ASP A 127 12.95 11.52 4.27
C ASP A 127 12.63 10.06 4.60
N ASP A 128 11.44 9.58 4.20
CA ASP A 128 10.98 8.20 4.46
C ASP A 128 11.41 7.20 3.35
N ARG A 129 12.02 7.66 2.23
CA ARG A 129 12.33 6.84 1.06
C ARG A 129 13.08 5.55 1.40
N ALA A 130 14.11 5.63 2.23
CA ALA A 130 14.92 4.47 2.58
C ALA A 130 14.12 3.43 3.39
N GLU A 131 13.24 3.89 4.31
CA GLU A 131 12.37 3.03 5.11
C GLU A 131 11.31 2.36 4.21
N ILE A 132 10.72 3.11 3.27
CA ILE A 132 9.74 2.59 2.31
C ILE A 132 10.37 1.52 1.41
N LEU A 133 11.57 1.74 0.88
CA LEU A 133 12.26 0.75 0.05
C LEU A 133 12.66 -0.51 0.83
N ALA A 134 12.93 -0.39 2.13
CA ALA A 134 13.20 -1.53 3.01
C ALA A 134 11.96 -2.40 3.26
N ASP A 135 10.74 -1.90 3.03
CA ASP A 135 9.51 -2.67 3.11
C ASP A 135 9.28 -3.59 1.90
N ALA A 136 10.06 -3.43 0.83
CA ALA A 136 9.98 -4.33 -0.33
C ALA A 136 10.22 -5.78 0.07
N ARG A 137 9.51 -6.71 -0.58
CA ARG A 137 9.53 -8.15 -0.29
C ARG A 137 10.13 -8.96 -1.46
N PRO A 138 11.41 -8.71 -1.84
CA PRO A 138 12.02 -9.41 -2.98
C PRO A 138 12.16 -10.92 -2.76
N GLU A 139 12.10 -11.40 -1.51
CA GLU A 139 12.10 -12.83 -1.17
C GLU A 139 10.85 -13.57 -1.66
N ARG A 140 9.77 -12.86 -1.97
CA ARG A 140 8.55 -13.43 -2.56
C ARG A 140 8.75 -13.83 -4.03
N ILE A 141 9.84 -13.39 -4.66
CA ILE A 141 10.18 -13.69 -6.06
C ILE A 141 11.47 -14.52 -6.05
N SER A 142 11.33 -15.82 -6.28
CA SER A 142 12.42 -16.80 -6.19
C SER A 142 13.08 -17.16 -7.52
N TRP A 143 12.69 -16.53 -8.63
CA TRP A 143 13.20 -16.71 -9.99
C TRP A 143 13.89 -15.48 -10.56
#